data_e94f88871c8ab74b4c5b14b46ac28ad3
#
_entry.id   e94f88871c8ab74b4c5b14b46ac28ad3
#
_cell.length_a   1.000
_cell.length_b   1.000
_cell.length_c   1.000
_cell.angle_alpha   90.00
_cell.angle_beta   90.00
_cell.angle_gamma   90.00
#
_symmetry.space_group_name_H-M   'P 1'
#
loop_
_entity.id
_entity.type
_entity.pdbx_description
1 polymer ?
#
loop_
_entity_poly.entity_id
_entity_poly.type
_entity_poly.pdbx_seq_one_letter_code
_entity_poly.pdbx_strand_id
1 'polypeptide(L)'
;KCTYKKKEGYHPINLIWDGMYVDTYFQSGSCSTNHDGVAITMLQKITPLIRDILGEGIQIIVRMDGGYYDQKIFAACDELKINFICAGKRYSDHKIHANTKLEGFDGVYRKKSCTWHYLTFQERRAIWPKEMNYRALFLRPTEENGEALLGLDSRIILTNLDVKDCSDESIIDYDHSRGTDELTHRAAKDFASERMPCLDFH
;
A
#
# COMPACT_ATOMS: atom_id res chain seq x y z
N LYS A 1 -0.24 16.71 19.78
CA LYS A 1 -1.25 17.02 18.73
C LYS A 1 -2.43 16.06 18.86
N CYS A 2 -3.65 16.53 18.57
CA CYS A 2 -4.84 15.70 18.63
C CYS A 2 -4.87 14.69 17.46
N THR A 3 -5.31 13.47 17.76
CA THR A 3 -5.65 12.45 16.75
C THR A 3 -6.92 12.84 15.97
N TYR A 4 -7.27 12.11 14.94
CA TYR A 4 -8.54 12.29 14.19
C TYR A 4 -9.79 12.20 15.11
N LYS A 5 -9.68 11.54 16.27
CA LYS A 5 -10.73 11.48 17.31
C LYS A 5 -10.76 12.72 18.22
N LYS A 6 -10.02 13.79 17.90
CA LYS A 6 -9.88 15.02 18.68
C LYS A 6 -9.39 14.82 20.12
N LYS A 7 -8.69 13.72 20.39
CA LYS A 7 -8.01 13.42 21.65
C LYS A 7 -6.51 13.45 21.42
N GLU A 8 -5.77 13.87 22.43
CA GLU A 8 -4.32 13.73 22.41
C GLU A 8 -3.95 12.25 22.37
N GLY A 9 -2.96 11.91 21.56
CA GLY A 9 -2.55 10.52 21.39
C GLY A 9 -1.47 10.38 20.34
N TYR A 10 -1.10 9.14 20.12
CA TYR A 10 -0.09 8.73 19.16
C TYR A 10 -0.72 8.02 17.97
N HIS A 11 -0.04 8.09 16.85
CA HIS A 11 -0.38 7.35 15.64
C HIS A 11 0.82 6.43 15.31
N PRO A 12 0.75 5.14 15.64
CA PRO A 12 1.85 4.23 15.35
C PRO A 12 1.94 3.93 13.86
N ILE A 13 3.16 3.91 13.34
CA ILE A 13 3.51 3.30 12.06
C ILE A 13 4.09 1.93 12.38
N ASN A 14 3.51 0.90 11.80
CA ASN A 14 3.92 -0.47 12.05
C ASN A 14 4.50 -1.09 10.78
N LEU A 15 5.63 -1.74 10.93
CA LEU A 15 6.18 -2.65 9.94
C LEU A 15 5.85 -4.08 10.37
N ILE A 16 5.15 -4.80 9.51
CA ILE A 16 4.67 -6.15 9.79
C ILE A 16 5.22 -7.09 8.73
N TRP A 17 5.73 -8.23 9.16
CA TRP A 17 6.15 -9.31 8.31
C TRP A 17 5.54 -10.62 8.81
N ASP A 18 4.80 -11.29 7.93
CA ASP A 18 4.13 -12.56 8.23
C ASP A 18 3.33 -12.54 9.54
N GLY A 19 2.54 -11.48 9.72
CA GLY A 19 1.71 -11.29 10.91
C GLY A 19 2.46 -10.86 12.17
N MET A 20 3.78 -10.68 12.12
CA MET A 20 4.61 -10.23 13.25
C MET A 20 4.99 -8.77 13.12
N TYR A 21 4.94 -8.03 14.23
CA TYR A 21 5.48 -6.67 14.29
C TYR A 21 7.01 -6.74 14.31
N VAL A 22 7.63 -6.24 13.24
CA VAL A 22 9.10 -6.19 13.11
C VAL A 22 9.65 -4.88 13.65
N ASP A 23 8.94 -3.78 13.41
CA ASP A 23 9.28 -2.46 13.96
C ASP A 23 8.02 -1.63 14.13
N THR A 24 8.04 -0.71 15.10
CA THR A 24 6.95 0.21 15.38
C THR A 24 7.51 1.57 15.73
N TYR A 25 7.03 2.61 15.06
CA TYR A 25 7.36 3.99 15.38
C TYR A 25 6.11 4.74 15.84
N PHE A 26 6.18 5.34 17.03
CA PHE A 26 5.10 6.16 17.57
C PHE A 26 5.30 7.62 17.19
N GLN A 27 4.43 8.15 16.36
CA GLN A 27 4.39 9.57 16.07
C GLN A 27 3.21 10.26 16.74
N SER A 28 3.36 11.54 17.07
CA SER A 28 2.34 12.27 17.81
C SER A 28 1.15 12.69 16.94
N GLY A 29 -0.03 12.54 17.47
CA GLY A 29 -1.26 13.16 16.96
C GLY A 29 -1.69 12.66 15.59
N SER A 30 -2.12 13.59 14.73
CA SER A 30 -2.61 13.36 13.37
C SER A 30 -1.54 13.66 12.32
N CYS A 31 -0.29 13.24 12.58
CA CYS A 31 0.78 13.37 11.59
C CYS A 31 0.47 12.52 10.35
N SER A 32 0.93 12.95 9.18
CA SER A 32 0.89 12.13 7.98
C SER A 32 1.78 10.89 8.15
N THR A 33 1.50 9.83 7.42
CA THR A 33 2.24 8.55 7.50
C THR A 33 3.73 8.69 7.19
N ASN A 34 4.13 9.71 6.43
CA ASN A 34 5.54 10.00 6.15
C ASN A 34 5.98 11.34 6.77
N HIS A 35 5.44 11.71 7.90
CA HIS A 35 5.90 12.89 8.63
C HIS A 35 7.37 12.68 9.04
N ASP A 36 8.21 13.68 8.77
CA ASP A 36 9.67 13.66 9.04
C ASP A 36 10.42 12.46 8.41
N GLY A 37 9.86 11.82 7.37
CA GLY A 37 10.51 10.72 6.68
C GLY A 37 10.55 9.41 7.46
N VAL A 38 9.71 9.25 8.46
CA VAL A 38 9.72 8.07 9.36
C VAL A 38 9.60 6.75 8.60
N ALA A 39 8.66 6.66 7.65
CA ALA A 39 8.50 5.45 6.85
C ALA A 39 9.78 5.09 6.06
N ILE A 40 10.46 6.11 5.50
CA ILE A 40 11.73 5.94 4.79
C ILE A 40 12.81 5.44 5.74
N THR A 41 12.93 6.05 6.92
CA THR A 41 13.92 5.66 7.95
C THR A 41 13.71 4.21 8.38
N MET A 42 12.46 3.76 8.55
CA MET A 42 12.14 2.37 8.87
C MET A 42 12.59 1.42 7.75
N LEU A 43 12.33 1.76 6.48
CA LEU A 43 12.77 0.96 5.34
C LEU A 43 14.30 0.90 5.24
N GLN A 44 14.98 2.02 5.43
CA GLN A 44 16.45 2.10 5.43
C GLN A 44 17.08 1.27 6.55
N LYS A 45 16.44 1.18 7.70
CA LYS A 45 16.90 0.39 8.84
C LYS A 45 16.69 -1.10 8.61
N ILE A 46 15.50 -1.52 8.15
CA ILE A 46 15.15 -2.93 8.08
C ILE A 46 15.71 -3.66 6.86
N THR A 47 15.82 -2.97 5.72
CA THR A 47 16.25 -3.59 4.46
C THR A 47 17.63 -4.25 4.57
N PRO A 48 18.68 -3.60 5.12
CA PRO A 48 19.98 -4.23 5.32
C PRO A 48 19.90 -5.45 6.23
N LEU A 49 19.14 -5.36 7.33
CA LEU A 49 18.99 -6.46 8.28
C LEU A 49 18.35 -7.70 7.64
N ILE A 50 17.34 -7.50 6.78
CA ILE A 50 16.74 -8.60 6.04
C ILE A 50 17.78 -9.25 5.10
N ARG A 51 18.59 -8.46 4.42
CA ARG A 51 19.64 -8.97 3.51
C ARG A 51 20.75 -9.69 4.25
N ASP A 52 21.15 -9.18 5.39
CA ASP A 52 22.15 -9.85 6.25
C ASP A 52 21.67 -11.25 6.68
N ILE A 53 20.39 -11.40 7.00
CA ILE A 53 19.82 -12.65 7.51
C ILE A 53 19.48 -13.63 6.39
N LEU A 54 18.87 -13.12 5.29
CA LEU A 54 18.29 -13.94 4.22
C LEU A 54 19.14 -13.97 2.95
N GLY A 55 20.17 -13.16 2.88
CA GLY A 55 21.08 -13.01 1.73
C GLY A 55 20.77 -11.80 0.87
N GLU A 56 21.81 -11.23 0.25
CA GLU A 56 21.73 -10.02 -0.58
C GLU A 56 20.78 -10.14 -1.79
N GLY A 57 20.59 -11.35 -2.31
CA GLY A 57 19.74 -11.61 -3.48
C GLY A 57 18.26 -11.73 -3.17
N ILE A 58 17.84 -11.60 -1.90
CA ILE A 58 16.42 -11.73 -1.54
C ILE A 58 15.58 -10.59 -2.15
N GLN A 59 14.48 -10.95 -2.79
CA GLN A 59 13.50 -9.99 -3.24
C GLN A 59 12.64 -9.54 -2.06
N ILE A 60 12.66 -8.23 -1.79
CA ILE A 60 11.84 -7.60 -0.74
C ILE A 60 10.70 -6.85 -1.41
N ILE A 61 9.47 -7.14 -1.01
CA ILE A 61 8.27 -6.45 -1.49
C ILE A 61 7.59 -5.81 -0.29
N VAL A 62 7.44 -4.48 -0.32
CA VAL A 62 6.74 -3.72 0.71
C VAL A 62 5.33 -3.42 0.25
N ARG A 63 4.34 -3.85 1.02
CA ARG A 63 2.94 -3.53 0.76
C ARG A 63 2.49 -2.35 1.63
N MET A 64 1.88 -1.35 1.00
CA MET A 64 1.53 -0.09 1.63
C MET A 64 0.08 0.30 1.35
N ASP A 65 -0.57 0.95 2.28
CA ASP A 65 -1.88 1.56 2.04
C ASP A 65 -1.75 2.93 1.34
N GLY A 66 -2.88 3.53 0.96
CA GLY A 66 -2.92 4.81 0.27
C GLY A 66 -2.39 6.00 1.09
N GLY A 67 -2.20 5.84 2.39
CA GLY A 67 -1.55 6.83 3.24
C GLY A 67 -0.06 6.99 2.93
N TYR A 68 0.57 5.94 2.42
CA TYR A 68 1.98 5.92 2.00
C TYR A 68 2.18 6.27 0.52
N TYR A 69 1.15 6.73 -0.19
CA TYR A 69 1.28 7.18 -1.57
C TYR A 69 2.06 8.50 -1.64
N ASP A 70 3.38 8.39 -1.60
CA ASP A 70 4.32 9.50 -1.53
C ASP A 70 5.54 9.21 -2.41
N GLN A 71 5.87 10.17 -3.31
CA GLN A 71 7.01 10.05 -4.22
C GLN A 71 8.34 9.81 -3.50
N LYS A 72 8.52 10.36 -2.28
CA LYS A 72 9.77 10.17 -1.52
C LYS A 72 9.91 8.74 -1.02
N ILE A 73 8.81 8.10 -0.66
CA ILE A 73 8.81 6.69 -0.26
C ILE A 73 9.13 5.81 -1.47
N PHE A 74 8.53 6.10 -2.63
CA PHE A 74 8.79 5.33 -3.86
C PHE A 74 10.25 5.48 -4.30
N ALA A 75 10.81 6.70 -4.28
CA ALA A 75 12.22 6.94 -4.53
C ALA A 75 13.13 6.14 -3.58
N ALA A 76 12.81 6.13 -2.28
CA ALA A 76 13.56 5.37 -1.30
C ALA A 76 13.48 3.85 -1.56
N CYS A 77 12.34 3.34 -2.01
CA CYS A 77 12.24 1.93 -2.42
C CYS A 77 13.16 1.62 -3.62
N ASP A 78 13.20 2.50 -4.62
CA ASP A 78 14.07 2.31 -5.78
C ASP A 78 15.57 2.41 -5.40
N GLU A 79 15.94 3.37 -4.56
CA GLU A 79 17.31 3.51 -4.02
C GLU A 79 17.74 2.29 -3.22
N LEU A 80 16.86 1.74 -2.40
CA LEU A 80 17.09 0.54 -1.62
C LEU A 80 17.00 -0.75 -2.44
N LYS A 81 16.63 -0.65 -3.72
CA LYS A 81 16.40 -1.80 -4.62
C LYS A 81 15.40 -2.80 -4.02
N ILE A 82 14.32 -2.28 -3.47
CA ILE A 82 13.19 -3.06 -2.99
C ILE A 82 11.95 -2.76 -3.83
N ASN A 83 11.04 -3.71 -3.90
CA ASN A 83 9.80 -3.53 -4.63
C ASN A 83 8.69 -3.05 -3.70
N PHE A 84 7.68 -2.41 -4.29
CA PHE A 84 6.51 -1.99 -3.53
C PHE A 84 5.21 -2.31 -4.27
N ILE A 85 4.15 -2.49 -3.48
CA ILE A 85 2.75 -2.53 -3.91
C ILE A 85 2.02 -1.55 -3.01
N CYS A 86 1.52 -0.45 -3.58
CA CYS A 86 0.87 0.63 -2.85
C CYS A 86 -0.54 0.87 -3.36
N ALA A 87 -1.51 0.97 -2.45
CA ALA A 87 -2.84 1.45 -2.82
C ALA A 87 -2.73 2.88 -3.36
N GLY A 88 -3.10 3.05 -4.62
CA GLY A 88 -3.00 4.32 -5.32
C GLY A 88 -4.13 5.28 -4.99
N LYS A 89 -3.93 6.53 -5.39
CA LYS A 89 -4.95 7.57 -5.34
C LYS A 89 -5.58 7.72 -6.71
N ARG A 90 -6.90 7.87 -6.75
CA ARG A 90 -7.61 8.17 -7.98
C ARG A 90 -7.54 9.67 -8.24
N TYR A 91 -7.01 10.05 -9.38
CA TYR A 91 -6.92 11.44 -9.81
C TYR A 91 -7.84 11.68 -11.02
N SER A 92 -8.31 12.92 -11.16
CA SER A 92 -9.23 13.32 -12.25
C SER A 92 -8.59 13.27 -13.64
N ASP A 93 -7.26 13.37 -13.73
CA ASP A 93 -6.49 13.27 -14.98
C ASP A 93 -6.23 11.81 -15.42
N HIS A 94 -6.52 10.83 -14.58
CA HIS A 94 -6.63 9.46 -15.04
C HIS A 94 -7.80 9.36 -16.02
N LYS A 95 -7.51 9.12 -17.29
CA LYS A 95 -8.51 8.99 -18.36
C LYS A 95 -9.40 7.75 -18.22
N ILE A 96 -9.45 7.19 -17.05
CA ILE A 96 -10.24 6.01 -16.71
C ILE A 96 -11.61 6.50 -16.26
N HIS A 97 -12.57 6.47 -17.17
CA HIS A 97 -13.94 6.87 -16.88
C HIS A 97 -14.70 5.76 -16.17
N ALA A 98 -15.62 6.14 -15.28
CA ALA A 98 -16.54 5.20 -14.64
C ALA A 98 -17.34 4.36 -15.66
N ASN A 99 -17.53 4.89 -16.88
CA ASN A 99 -18.27 4.27 -17.97
C ASN A 99 -17.37 3.54 -18.98
N THR A 100 -16.08 3.25 -18.65
CA THR A 100 -15.24 2.43 -19.54
C THR A 100 -15.92 1.08 -19.73
N LYS A 101 -16.20 0.72 -21.00
CA LYS A 101 -16.82 -0.57 -21.34
C LYS A 101 -15.89 -1.71 -20.92
N LEU A 102 -16.45 -2.86 -20.56
CA LEU A 102 -15.68 -4.04 -20.13
C LEU A 102 -14.68 -4.52 -21.18
N GLU A 103 -15.02 -4.37 -22.46
CA GLU A 103 -14.15 -4.69 -23.60
C GLU A 103 -12.83 -3.89 -23.63
N GLY A 104 -12.77 -2.77 -22.90
CA GLY A 104 -11.56 -1.93 -22.78
C GLY A 104 -10.67 -2.28 -21.59
N PHE A 105 -10.95 -3.37 -20.87
CA PHE A 105 -10.10 -3.86 -19.79
C PHE A 105 -9.12 -4.92 -20.29
N ASP A 106 -7.92 -4.94 -19.71
CA ASP A 106 -6.87 -5.88 -20.09
C ASP A 106 -7.11 -7.29 -19.60
N GLY A 107 -7.83 -7.43 -18.48
CA GLY A 107 -8.10 -8.73 -17.90
C GLY A 107 -9.16 -8.74 -16.80
N VAL A 108 -9.36 -9.94 -16.28
CA VAL A 108 -10.36 -10.23 -15.26
C VAL A 108 -9.74 -11.08 -14.15
N TYR A 109 -9.81 -10.58 -12.93
CA TYR A 109 -9.41 -11.30 -11.73
C TYR A 109 -10.64 -11.72 -10.93
N ARG A 110 -10.70 -12.99 -10.53
CA ARG A 110 -11.82 -13.54 -9.74
C ARG A 110 -11.34 -14.05 -8.41
N LYS A 111 -12.01 -13.59 -7.35
CA LYS A 111 -11.75 -14.08 -5.99
C LYS A 111 -13.05 -14.19 -5.21
N LYS A 112 -13.37 -15.39 -4.73
CA LYS A 112 -14.67 -15.70 -4.09
C LYS A 112 -15.83 -15.31 -5.02
N SER A 113 -16.79 -14.52 -4.52
CA SER A 113 -17.97 -14.05 -5.27
C SER A 113 -17.74 -12.73 -6.02
N CYS A 114 -16.54 -12.17 -5.98
CA CYS A 114 -16.24 -10.90 -6.64
C CYS A 114 -15.43 -11.10 -7.92
N THR A 115 -15.85 -10.42 -8.97
CA THR A 115 -15.11 -10.30 -10.23
C THR A 115 -14.54 -8.88 -10.33
N TRP A 116 -13.27 -8.77 -10.65
CA TRP A 116 -12.57 -7.50 -10.82
C TRP A 116 -12.06 -7.40 -12.24
N HIS A 117 -12.53 -6.43 -12.99
CA HIS A 117 -11.93 -6.07 -14.27
C HIS A 117 -10.79 -5.11 -14.00
N TYR A 118 -9.62 -5.37 -14.62
CA TYR A 118 -8.45 -4.52 -14.44
C TYR A 118 -7.92 -3.97 -15.75
N LEU A 119 -7.34 -2.77 -15.66
CA LEU A 119 -6.67 -2.06 -16.73
C LEU A 119 -5.29 -1.65 -16.23
N THR A 120 -4.25 -1.98 -16.98
CA THR A 120 -2.86 -1.66 -16.66
C THR A 120 -2.39 -0.44 -17.43
N PHE A 121 -1.71 0.47 -16.77
CA PHE A 121 -1.16 1.66 -17.39
C PHE A 121 0.12 2.12 -16.68
N GLN A 122 0.83 3.04 -17.33
CA GLN A 122 1.99 3.69 -16.72
C GLN A 122 1.55 4.95 -15.99
N GLU A 123 1.84 5.01 -14.69
CA GLU A 123 1.56 6.16 -13.85
C GLU A 123 2.79 7.03 -13.70
N ARG A 124 2.68 8.25 -14.17
CA ARG A 124 3.68 9.29 -14.00
C ARG A 124 3.01 10.61 -13.70
N ARG A 125 3.21 11.12 -12.52
CA ARG A 125 2.70 12.44 -12.14
C ARG A 125 3.59 13.54 -12.67
N ALA A 126 3.02 14.68 -13.08
CA ALA A 126 3.77 15.82 -13.60
C ALA A 126 4.78 16.39 -12.61
N ILE A 127 4.50 16.24 -11.31
CA ILE A 127 5.38 16.70 -10.22
C ILE A 127 6.50 15.71 -9.88
N TRP A 128 6.46 14.48 -10.42
CA TRP A 128 7.49 13.48 -10.17
C TRP A 128 8.70 13.66 -11.09
N PRO A 129 9.89 13.28 -10.65
CA PRO A 129 11.05 13.13 -11.53
C PRO A 129 10.74 12.28 -12.76
N LYS A 130 11.44 12.54 -13.88
CA LYS A 130 11.15 11.85 -15.15
C LYS A 130 11.35 10.34 -15.07
N GLU A 131 12.26 9.91 -14.23
CA GLU A 131 12.66 8.53 -13.99
C GLU A 131 11.57 7.74 -13.24
N MET A 132 10.74 8.45 -12.46
CA MET A 132 9.64 7.85 -11.70
C MET A 132 8.45 7.60 -12.61
N ASN A 133 8.42 6.41 -13.18
CA ASN A 133 7.33 5.93 -14.03
C ASN A 133 7.01 4.50 -13.61
N TYR A 134 5.85 4.29 -13.01
CA TYR A 134 5.51 3.04 -12.37
C TYR A 134 4.30 2.38 -13.03
N ARG A 135 4.24 1.06 -12.95
CA ARG A 135 3.08 0.30 -13.37
C ARG A 135 1.92 0.55 -12.40
N ALA A 136 0.75 0.86 -12.95
CA ALA A 136 -0.47 1.04 -12.19
C ALA A 136 -1.59 0.15 -12.74
N LEU A 137 -2.37 -0.42 -11.84
CA LEU A 137 -3.54 -1.22 -12.16
C LEU A 137 -4.78 -0.51 -11.64
N PHE A 138 -5.72 -0.21 -12.52
CA PHE A 138 -7.06 0.22 -12.13
C PHE A 138 -7.97 -1.01 -12.06
N LEU A 139 -8.64 -1.18 -10.94
CA LEU A 139 -9.55 -2.29 -10.67
C LEU A 139 -10.98 -1.78 -10.51
N ARG A 140 -11.91 -2.41 -11.21
CA ARG A 140 -13.34 -2.17 -11.07
C ARG A 140 -14.04 -3.46 -10.66
N PRO A 141 -14.69 -3.50 -9.47
CA PRO A 141 -15.49 -4.63 -9.05
C PRO A 141 -16.79 -4.66 -9.86
N THR A 142 -17.17 -5.84 -10.30
CA THR A 142 -18.40 -6.07 -11.04
C THR A 142 -19.12 -7.31 -10.54
N GLU A 143 -20.42 -7.38 -10.80
CA GLU A 143 -21.19 -8.60 -10.72
C GLU A 143 -20.88 -9.52 -11.91
N GLU A 144 -21.38 -10.75 -11.89
CA GLU A 144 -21.18 -11.72 -12.97
C GLU A 144 -21.73 -11.22 -14.32
N ASN A 145 -22.81 -10.43 -14.30
CA ASN A 145 -23.41 -9.79 -15.47
C ASN A 145 -22.60 -8.58 -16.00
N GLY A 146 -21.50 -8.21 -15.32
CA GLY A 146 -20.65 -7.07 -15.69
C GLY A 146 -21.11 -5.71 -15.18
N GLU A 147 -22.20 -5.63 -14.44
CA GLU A 147 -22.63 -4.40 -13.79
C GLU A 147 -21.70 -4.02 -12.63
N ALA A 148 -21.65 -2.73 -12.30
CA ALA A 148 -20.85 -2.27 -11.17
C ALA A 148 -21.40 -2.83 -9.85
N LEU A 149 -20.54 -3.48 -9.06
CA LEU A 149 -20.94 -4.03 -7.78
C LEU A 149 -21.20 -2.89 -6.79
N LEU A 150 -22.43 -2.82 -6.28
CA LEU A 150 -22.82 -1.80 -5.29
C LEU A 150 -22.09 -2.04 -3.96
N GLY A 151 -21.51 -0.98 -3.41
CA GLY A 151 -20.83 -1.01 -2.12
C GLY A 151 -19.34 -1.36 -2.16
N LEU A 152 -18.76 -1.63 -3.34
CA LEU A 152 -17.33 -1.74 -3.54
C LEU A 152 -16.82 -0.67 -4.50
N ASP A 153 -15.83 0.10 -4.06
CA ASP A 153 -15.24 1.16 -4.87
C ASP A 153 -14.14 0.62 -5.79
N SER A 154 -14.02 1.24 -6.96
CA SER A 154 -12.87 1.05 -7.83
C SER A 154 -11.60 1.53 -7.14
N ARG A 155 -10.48 0.84 -7.36
CA ARG A 155 -9.19 1.18 -6.75
C ARG A 155 -8.08 1.24 -7.77
N ILE A 156 -6.99 1.87 -7.39
CA ILE A 156 -5.73 1.86 -8.13
C ILE A 156 -4.68 1.18 -7.25
N ILE A 157 -3.82 0.39 -7.86
CA ILE A 157 -2.63 -0.19 -7.24
C ILE A 157 -1.44 0.32 -8.03
N LEU A 158 -0.41 0.79 -7.34
CA LEU A 158 0.85 1.25 -7.93
C LEU A 158 1.99 0.33 -7.52
N THR A 159 2.90 0.02 -8.44
CA THR A 159 4.05 -0.84 -8.17
C THR A 159 5.22 -0.52 -9.08
N ASN A 160 6.45 -0.78 -8.60
CA ASN A 160 7.67 -0.79 -9.42
C ASN A 160 8.06 -2.20 -9.91
N LEU A 161 7.25 -3.22 -9.62
CA LEU A 161 7.46 -4.57 -10.14
C LEU A 161 7.20 -4.62 -11.65
N ASP A 162 8.13 -5.20 -12.41
CA ASP A 162 7.92 -5.47 -13.83
C ASP A 162 6.90 -6.62 -14.01
N VAL A 163 6.16 -6.60 -15.12
CA VAL A 163 5.20 -7.65 -15.45
C VAL A 163 5.86 -9.01 -15.63
N LYS A 164 7.14 -9.04 -16.01
CA LYS A 164 7.92 -10.27 -16.14
C LYS A 164 8.23 -10.92 -14.80
N ASP A 165 8.35 -10.12 -13.75
CA ASP A 165 8.68 -10.59 -12.40
C ASP A 165 7.42 -10.91 -11.59
N CYS A 166 6.33 -10.21 -11.88
CA CYS A 166 5.07 -10.39 -11.16
C CYS A 166 3.88 -10.04 -12.08
N SER A 167 2.99 -10.99 -12.30
CA SER A 167 1.80 -10.78 -13.15
C SER A 167 0.82 -9.79 -12.50
N ASP A 168 -0.09 -9.23 -13.31
CA ASP A 168 -1.12 -8.31 -12.82
C ASP A 168 -2.01 -8.98 -11.78
N GLU A 169 -2.41 -10.24 -12.01
CA GLU A 169 -3.22 -11.01 -11.07
C GLU A 169 -2.50 -11.25 -9.75
N SER A 170 -1.19 -11.50 -9.78
CA SER A 170 -0.38 -11.63 -8.57
C SER A 170 -0.33 -10.33 -7.78
N ILE A 171 -0.16 -9.19 -8.43
CA ILE A 171 -0.22 -7.87 -7.79
C ILE A 171 -1.57 -7.65 -7.12
N ILE A 172 -2.67 -7.98 -7.83
CA ILE A 172 -4.03 -7.86 -7.30
C ILE A 172 -4.22 -8.77 -6.08
N ASP A 173 -3.71 -10.00 -6.14
CA ASP A 173 -3.81 -10.95 -5.03
C ASP A 173 -3.03 -10.48 -3.80
N TYR A 174 -1.83 -9.94 -3.99
CA TYR A 174 -1.04 -9.31 -2.93
C TYR A 174 -1.77 -8.11 -2.30
N ASP A 175 -2.39 -7.23 -3.08
CA ASP A 175 -3.19 -6.12 -2.54
C ASP A 175 -4.40 -6.64 -1.76
N HIS A 176 -5.12 -7.62 -2.28
CA HIS A 176 -6.29 -8.19 -1.63
C HIS A 176 -5.97 -9.02 -0.38
N SER A 177 -4.75 -9.55 -0.24
CA SER A 177 -4.33 -10.26 0.97
C SER A 177 -4.13 -9.33 2.18
N ARG A 178 -4.19 -8.01 1.99
CA ARG A 178 -4.11 -7.00 3.07
C ARG A 178 -5.14 -7.20 4.18
N GLY A 179 -6.28 -7.84 3.89
CA GLY A 179 -7.27 -8.19 4.92
C GLY A 179 -6.71 -9.05 6.06
N THR A 180 -5.62 -9.79 5.82
CA THR A 180 -4.93 -10.58 6.85
C THR A 180 -4.18 -9.66 7.83
N ASP A 181 -3.62 -8.56 7.36
CA ASP A 181 -2.92 -7.58 8.22
C ASP A 181 -3.89 -6.86 9.16
N GLU A 182 -5.14 -6.67 8.73
CA GLU A 182 -6.18 -6.10 9.58
C GLU A 182 -6.47 -6.99 10.80
N LEU A 183 -6.37 -8.32 10.66
CA LEU A 183 -6.48 -9.24 11.79
C LEU A 183 -5.32 -9.09 12.77
N THR A 184 -4.10 -8.90 12.26
CA THR A 184 -2.92 -8.61 13.09
C THR A 184 -3.10 -7.28 13.84
N HIS A 185 -3.59 -6.25 13.18
CA HIS A 185 -3.89 -4.97 13.82
C HIS A 185 -5.01 -5.08 14.86
N ARG A 186 -6.04 -5.90 14.62
CA ARG A 186 -7.09 -6.16 15.62
C ARG A 186 -6.52 -6.86 16.84
N ALA A 187 -5.73 -7.91 16.66
CA ALA A 187 -5.08 -8.60 17.77
C ALA A 187 -4.20 -7.65 18.59
N ALA A 188 -3.43 -6.78 17.96
CA ALA A 188 -2.64 -5.77 18.67
C ALA A 188 -3.52 -4.77 19.45
N LYS A 189 -4.69 -4.40 18.95
CA LYS A 189 -5.65 -3.55 19.66
C LYS A 189 -6.24 -4.25 20.88
N ASP A 190 -6.48 -5.54 20.79
CA ASP A 190 -6.98 -6.35 21.92
C ASP A 190 -5.98 -6.40 23.07
N PHE A 191 -4.67 -6.36 22.78
CA PHE A 191 -3.60 -6.18 23.77
C PHE A 191 -3.47 -4.74 24.29
N ALA A 192 -4.39 -3.83 23.90
CA ALA A 192 -4.35 -2.41 24.25
C ALA A 192 -3.04 -1.69 23.87
N SER A 193 -2.34 -2.18 22.84
CA SER A 193 -1.08 -1.60 22.36
C SER A 193 -1.21 -0.15 21.91
N GLU A 194 -2.44 0.31 21.62
CA GLU A 194 -2.76 1.71 21.31
C GLU A 194 -2.94 2.57 22.57
N ARG A 195 -3.00 1.97 23.75
CA ARG A 195 -3.14 2.67 25.03
C ARG A 195 -1.80 2.68 25.74
N MET A 196 -1.08 3.75 25.57
CA MET A 196 0.18 3.93 26.29
C MET A 196 -0.09 4.07 27.79
N PRO A 197 0.62 3.32 28.63
CA PRO A 197 0.45 3.39 30.09
C PRO A 197 1.04 4.66 30.71
N CYS A 198 1.76 5.48 29.93
CA CYS A 198 2.36 6.74 30.36
C CYS A 198 1.94 7.87 29.43
N LEU A 199 1.77 9.07 29.99
CA LEU A 199 1.42 10.29 29.27
C LEU A 199 2.63 10.98 28.64
N ASP A 200 3.83 10.70 29.13
CA ASP A 200 5.08 11.32 28.71
C ASP A 200 6.02 10.27 28.10
N PHE A 201 6.58 10.62 26.94
CA PHE A 201 7.69 9.94 26.30
C PHE A 201 8.98 10.66 26.71
N HIS A 202 9.85 9.97 27.42
CA HIS A 202 11.21 10.39 27.66
C HIS A 202 12.16 9.69 26.67
#